data_9ab88d2a62b495bc1697c08e723e5078
#
_entry.id   9ab88d2a62b495bc1697c08e723e5078
#
_cell.length_a   1.000
_cell.length_b   1.000
_cell.length_c   1.000
_cell.angle_alpha   90.00
_cell.angle_beta   90.00
_cell.angle_gamma   90.00
#
_symmetry.space_group_name_H-M   'P 1'
#
loop_
_entity.id
_entity.type
_entity.pdbx_description
1 polymer ?
#
loop_
_entity_poly.entity_id
_entity_poly.type
_entity_poly.pdbx_seq_one_letter_code
_entity_poly.pdbx_strand_id
1 'polypeptide(L)'
;MVRSFDTPTAPVTRPSAWVVRHASLIPAAGPVLDLACGDGRHARYFAGRGHPVTAVDIDTSGVADLVGQPGLQIIQADLETGEWPFGTAAFAGIVITNYLHRPHFPLLPDALLPGGVLIIETFAAGNERLGRPRNPDFLLAAGELLEAFGRVLQVVAYEHGIEQSPRPAVRQRLVAVRSTAPVALPPDPA
;
A
#
# COMPACT_ATOMS: atom_id res chain seq x y z
N MET A 1 -35.97 20.93 -16.29
CA MET A 1 -34.63 21.57 -16.27
C MET A 1 -33.90 20.98 -15.10
N VAL A 2 -33.21 19.85 -15.32
CA VAL A 2 -32.49 19.10 -14.25
C VAL A 2 -31.11 19.70 -14.15
N ARG A 3 -30.78 20.34 -12.99
CA ARG A 3 -29.43 20.81 -12.71
C ARG A 3 -28.57 19.60 -12.34
N SER A 4 -27.66 19.24 -13.24
CA SER A 4 -26.57 18.32 -12.97
C SER A 4 -25.66 18.99 -11.94
N PHE A 5 -25.60 18.46 -10.75
CA PHE A 5 -24.58 18.84 -9.77
C PHE A 5 -23.33 18.04 -10.10
N ASP A 6 -22.49 18.57 -10.97
CA ASP A 6 -21.10 18.13 -11.08
C ASP A 6 -20.40 18.48 -9.74
N THR A 7 -20.34 17.50 -8.84
CA THR A 7 -19.47 17.59 -7.68
C THR A 7 -18.04 17.52 -8.23
N PRO A 8 -17.19 18.55 -8.04
CA PRO A 8 -15.82 18.48 -8.50
C PRO A 8 -15.11 17.35 -7.75
N THR A 9 -14.85 16.25 -8.46
CA THR A 9 -14.00 15.18 -7.95
C THR A 9 -12.63 15.79 -7.64
N ALA A 10 -12.20 15.75 -6.39
CA ALA A 10 -10.86 16.21 -6.03
C ALA A 10 -9.82 15.51 -6.93
N PRO A 11 -8.77 16.22 -7.39
CA PRO A 11 -7.79 15.63 -8.28
C PRO A 11 -7.15 14.43 -7.59
N VAL A 12 -7.21 13.26 -8.22
CA VAL A 12 -6.57 12.03 -7.74
C VAL A 12 -5.08 12.30 -7.57
N THR A 13 -4.57 12.01 -6.39
CA THR A 13 -3.14 12.21 -6.08
C THR A 13 -2.29 11.22 -6.87
N ARG A 14 -1.03 11.58 -7.14
CA ARG A 14 -0.10 10.68 -7.83
C ARG A 14 0.24 9.47 -6.94
N PRO A 15 0.45 8.28 -7.53
CA PRO A 15 0.94 7.14 -6.76
C PRO A 15 2.31 7.47 -6.12
N SER A 16 2.60 6.85 -4.99
CA SER A 16 3.89 7.00 -4.33
C SER A 16 5.04 6.62 -5.27
N ALA A 17 6.10 7.42 -5.28
CA ALA A 17 7.31 7.12 -6.04
C ALA A 17 7.95 5.81 -5.59
N TRP A 18 7.85 5.47 -4.29
CA TRP A 18 8.30 4.19 -3.76
C TRP A 18 7.54 3.01 -4.35
N VAL A 19 6.22 3.11 -4.42
CA VAL A 19 5.37 2.10 -5.03
C VAL A 19 5.67 1.97 -6.52
N VAL A 20 5.76 3.09 -7.25
CA VAL A 20 6.07 3.09 -8.70
C VAL A 20 7.40 2.44 -8.99
N ARG A 21 8.45 2.75 -8.21
CA ARG A 21 9.81 2.21 -8.36
C ARG A 21 9.85 0.69 -8.27
N HIS A 22 9.02 0.10 -7.40
CA HIS A 22 9.07 -1.32 -7.10
C HIS A 22 7.90 -2.12 -7.68
N ALA A 23 6.98 -1.47 -8.37
CA ALA A 23 5.78 -2.10 -8.94
C ALA A 23 6.09 -3.27 -9.89
N SER A 24 7.23 -3.20 -10.61
CA SER A 24 7.65 -4.26 -11.54
C SER A 24 8.05 -5.57 -10.87
N LEU A 25 8.25 -5.59 -9.55
CA LEU A 25 8.48 -6.81 -8.78
C LEU A 25 7.19 -7.63 -8.62
N ILE A 26 6.02 -7.01 -8.70
CA ILE A 26 4.74 -7.72 -8.64
C ILE A 26 4.55 -8.49 -9.95
N PRO A 27 4.32 -9.82 -9.89
CA PRO A 27 4.10 -10.64 -11.07
C PRO A 27 3.04 -10.06 -11.99
N ALA A 28 3.32 -10.00 -13.30
CA ALA A 28 2.44 -9.39 -14.30
C ALA A 28 1.02 -10.01 -14.23
N ALA A 29 0.00 -9.17 -14.37
CA ALA A 29 -1.41 -9.53 -14.24
C ALA A 29 -1.80 -10.24 -12.93
N GLY A 30 -0.91 -10.28 -11.94
CA GLY A 30 -1.22 -10.85 -10.62
C GLY A 30 -2.16 -9.94 -9.83
N PRO A 31 -3.04 -10.50 -8.97
CA PRO A 31 -3.97 -9.71 -8.14
C PRO A 31 -3.24 -8.83 -7.12
N VAL A 32 -3.65 -7.58 -7.00
CA VAL A 32 -3.07 -6.59 -6.09
C VAL A 32 -4.11 -6.13 -5.08
N LEU A 33 -3.71 -6.06 -3.80
CA LEU A 33 -4.46 -5.43 -2.73
C LEU A 33 -3.91 -4.03 -2.47
N ASP A 34 -4.76 -3.01 -2.57
CA ASP A 34 -4.51 -1.64 -2.10
C ASP A 34 -5.19 -1.47 -0.74
N LEU A 35 -4.42 -1.63 0.35
CA LEU A 35 -4.91 -1.65 1.72
C LEU A 35 -4.95 -0.24 2.31
N ALA A 36 -6.12 0.19 2.79
CA ALA A 36 -6.42 1.57 3.16
C ALA A 36 -6.19 2.52 1.97
N CYS A 37 -6.95 2.28 0.90
CA CYS A 37 -6.71 2.83 -0.44
C CYS A 37 -6.98 4.34 -0.57
N GLY A 38 -7.76 4.94 0.33
CA GLY A 38 -8.12 6.36 0.31
C GLY A 38 -8.76 6.79 -1.02
N ASP A 39 -8.09 7.69 -1.75
CA ASP A 39 -8.53 8.18 -3.07
C ASP A 39 -8.26 7.19 -4.22
N GLY A 40 -7.71 6.01 -3.93
CA GLY A 40 -7.46 4.94 -4.89
C GLY A 40 -6.32 5.22 -5.88
N ARG A 41 -5.37 6.08 -5.53
CA ARG A 41 -4.24 6.42 -6.40
C ARG A 41 -3.42 5.20 -6.82
N HIS A 42 -3.24 4.23 -5.93
CA HIS A 42 -2.52 3.00 -6.25
C HIS A 42 -3.42 1.97 -6.94
N ALA A 43 -4.70 1.88 -6.54
CA ALA A 43 -5.67 1.05 -7.23
C ALA A 43 -5.76 1.40 -8.73
N ARG A 44 -5.89 2.70 -9.05
CA ARG A 44 -5.89 3.20 -10.44
C ARG A 44 -4.57 2.90 -11.16
N TYR A 45 -3.44 3.06 -10.47
CA TYR A 45 -2.12 2.81 -11.04
C TYR A 45 -1.95 1.35 -11.45
N PHE A 46 -2.31 0.40 -10.58
CA PHE A 46 -2.17 -1.03 -10.87
C PHE A 46 -3.23 -1.53 -11.87
N ALA A 47 -4.46 -1.05 -11.78
CA ALA A 47 -5.49 -1.35 -12.78
C ALA A 47 -5.07 -0.89 -14.18
N GLY A 48 -4.50 0.32 -14.32
CA GLY A 48 -3.94 0.82 -15.58
C GLY A 48 -2.77 0.01 -16.12
N ARG A 49 -2.18 -0.88 -15.31
CA ARG A 49 -1.10 -1.82 -15.70
C ARG A 49 -1.62 -3.24 -15.93
N GLY A 50 -2.93 -3.45 -15.89
CA GLY A 50 -3.57 -4.73 -16.18
C GLY A 50 -3.62 -5.71 -15.01
N HIS A 51 -3.39 -5.24 -13.77
CA HIS A 51 -3.60 -6.06 -12.58
C HIS A 51 -5.07 -6.07 -12.18
N PRO A 52 -5.66 -7.21 -11.80
CA PRO A 52 -6.86 -7.22 -10.97
C PRO A 52 -6.55 -6.56 -9.62
N VAL A 53 -7.39 -5.62 -9.18
CA VAL A 53 -7.14 -4.87 -7.95
C VAL A 53 -8.32 -4.98 -7.00
N THR A 54 -8.02 -5.32 -5.75
CA THR A 54 -8.94 -5.16 -4.62
C THR A 54 -8.50 -3.93 -3.83
N ALA A 55 -9.36 -2.91 -3.75
CA ALA A 55 -9.14 -1.70 -2.98
C ALA A 55 -10.06 -1.70 -1.77
N VAL A 56 -9.51 -1.52 -0.57
CA VAL A 56 -10.28 -1.53 0.68
C VAL A 56 -9.99 -0.29 1.50
N ASP A 57 -11.05 0.32 2.02
CA ASP A 57 -10.98 1.45 2.96
C ASP A 57 -12.24 1.48 3.84
N ILE A 58 -12.18 2.19 4.96
CA ILE A 58 -13.36 2.48 5.78
C ILE A 58 -14.31 3.47 5.09
N ASP A 59 -13.74 4.37 4.26
CA ASP A 59 -14.47 5.32 3.41
C ASP A 59 -14.09 5.12 1.95
N THR A 60 -14.99 4.56 1.17
CA THR A 60 -14.79 4.29 -0.26
C THR A 60 -15.30 5.41 -1.18
N SER A 61 -15.68 6.56 -0.64
CA SER A 61 -16.16 7.71 -1.44
C SER A 61 -15.13 8.20 -2.46
N GLY A 62 -13.83 8.12 -2.11
CA GLY A 62 -12.71 8.50 -2.99
C GLY A 62 -12.50 7.59 -4.21
N VAL A 63 -13.12 6.41 -4.21
CA VAL A 63 -13.03 5.39 -5.28
C VAL A 63 -14.39 5.01 -5.86
N ALA A 64 -15.42 5.82 -5.62
CA ALA A 64 -16.80 5.53 -6.06
C ALA A 64 -16.90 5.39 -7.59
N ASP A 65 -16.10 6.11 -8.35
CA ASP A 65 -16.01 6.04 -9.81
C ASP A 65 -15.36 4.75 -10.34
N LEU A 66 -14.69 3.99 -9.46
CA LEU A 66 -14.09 2.69 -9.80
C LEU A 66 -15.05 1.52 -9.61
N VAL A 67 -16.18 1.73 -8.94
CA VAL A 67 -17.16 0.67 -8.68
C VAL A 67 -17.74 0.16 -10.01
N GLY A 68 -17.70 -1.17 -10.18
CA GLY A 68 -18.21 -1.83 -11.40
C GLY A 68 -17.25 -1.81 -12.60
N GLN A 69 -16.07 -1.22 -12.46
CA GLN A 69 -15.07 -1.31 -13.52
C GLN A 69 -14.46 -2.72 -13.59
N PRO A 70 -14.22 -3.27 -14.79
CA PRO A 70 -13.62 -4.59 -14.94
C PRO A 70 -12.26 -4.71 -14.23
N GLY A 71 -12.08 -5.80 -13.49
CA GLY A 71 -10.82 -6.06 -12.78
C GLY A 71 -10.63 -5.25 -11.47
N LEU A 72 -11.62 -4.44 -11.06
CA LEU A 72 -11.60 -3.68 -9.81
C LEU A 72 -12.67 -4.18 -8.84
N GLN A 73 -12.27 -4.50 -7.62
CA GLN A 73 -13.14 -4.82 -6.50
C GLN A 73 -12.95 -3.76 -5.42
N ILE A 74 -14.02 -3.05 -5.08
CA ILE A 74 -14.01 -2.06 -4.01
C ILE A 74 -14.72 -2.65 -2.78
N ILE A 75 -14.04 -2.63 -1.63
CA ILE A 75 -14.55 -3.16 -0.38
C ILE A 75 -14.57 -2.03 0.64
N GLN A 76 -15.73 -1.71 1.19
CA GLN A 76 -15.82 -0.85 2.35
C GLN A 76 -15.76 -1.70 3.61
N ALA A 77 -14.72 -1.53 4.40
CA ALA A 77 -14.52 -2.27 5.64
C ALA A 77 -13.71 -1.46 6.66
N ASP A 78 -14.09 -1.57 7.93
CA ASP A 78 -13.24 -1.11 9.02
C ASP A 78 -12.17 -2.17 9.30
N LEU A 79 -10.95 -1.86 8.89
CA LEU A 79 -9.81 -2.76 9.03
C LEU A 79 -9.25 -2.83 10.45
N GLU A 80 -9.63 -1.91 11.34
CA GLU A 80 -9.07 -1.83 12.71
C GLU A 80 -9.94 -2.58 13.72
N THR A 81 -11.26 -2.65 13.50
CA THR A 81 -12.20 -3.29 14.41
C THR A 81 -12.91 -4.50 13.80
N GLY A 82 -12.85 -4.64 12.48
CA GLY A 82 -13.45 -5.75 11.74
C GLY A 82 -12.55 -6.99 11.67
N GLU A 83 -13.13 -8.09 11.19
CA GLU A 83 -12.36 -9.27 10.85
C GLU A 83 -11.53 -9.00 9.58
N TRP A 84 -10.35 -9.63 9.49
CA TRP A 84 -9.53 -9.60 8.28
C TRP A 84 -10.28 -10.26 7.10
N PRO A 85 -10.67 -9.48 6.06
CA PRO A 85 -11.60 -9.98 5.05
C PRO A 85 -10.95 -10.83 3.95
N PHE A 86 -9.64 -11.08 4.05
CA PHE A 86 -8.89 -11.71 2.96
C PHE A 86 -8.39 -13.10 3.37
N GLY A 87 -8.38 -14.01 2.40
CA GLY A 87 -7.83 -15.35 2.56
C GLY A 87 -6.30 -15.39 2.53
N THR A 88 -5.76 -16.59 2.72
CA THR A 88 -4.33 -16.87 2.52
C THR A 88 -4.02 -17.02 1.03
N ALA A 89 -2.78 -16.70 0.63
CA ALA A 89 -2.29 -16.83 -0.75
C ALA A 89 -3.25 -16.24 -1.81
N ALA A 90 -3.75 -15.03 -1.53
CA ALA A 90 -4.75 -14.37 -2.38
C ALA A 90 -4.15 -13.32 -3.33
N PHE A 91 -3.00 -12.71 -2.97
CA PHE A 91 -2.47 -11.55 -3.68
C PHE A 91 -1.03 -11.75 -4.17
N ALA A 92 -0.78 -11.31 -5.40
CA ALA A 92 0.57 -11.20 -5.96
C ALA A 92 1.27 -9.91 -5.50
N GLY A 93 0.51 -8.91 -5.08
CA GLY A 93 1.02 -7.67 -4.50
C GLY A 93 0.12 -7.16 -3.39
N ILE A 94 0.70 -6.68 -2.29
CA ILE A 94 0.00 -5.92 -1.24
C ILE A 94 0.69 -4.58 -1.12
N VAL A 95 -0.08 -3.50 -1.24
CA VAL A 95 0.41 -2.13 -1.15
C VAL A 95 -0.26 -1.44 0.03
N ILE A 96 0.55 -0.81 0.88
CA ILE A 96 0.10 -0.09 2.07
C ILE A 96 0.83 1.25 2.12
N THR A 97 0.11 2.36 2.08
CA THR A 97 0.74 3.69 2.19
C THR A 97 -0.01 4.58 3.16
N ASN A 98 0.75 5.29 4.02
CA ASN A 98 0.22 6.22 5.03
C ASN A 98 -0.77 5.58 6.02
N TYR A 99 -0.72 4.27 6.19
CA TYR A 99 -1.56 3.50 7.09
C TYR A 99 -0.68 2.61 7.97
N LEU A 100 -1.05 2.45 9.24
CA LEU A 100 -0.35 1.63 10.21
C LEU A 100 -1.36 0.97 11.17
N HIS A 101 -1.51 -0.33 11.04
CA HIS A 101 -2.25 -1.16 11.98
C HIS A 101 -1.46 -2.44 12.24
N ARG A 102 -0.75 -2.48 13.37
CA ARG A 102 0.19 -3.56 13.72
C ARG A 102 -0.43 -4.95 13.79
N PRO A 103 -1.70 -5.12 14.24
CA PRO A 103 -2.37 -6.42 14.21
C PRO A 103 -2.44 -7.08 12.84
N HIS A 104 -2.32 -6.32 11.73
CA HIS A 104 -2.27 -6.89 10.38
C HIS A 104 -0.91 -7.47 9.99
N PHE A 105 0.18 -7.09 10.65
CA PHE A 105 1.54 -7.50 10.26
C PHE A 105 1.70 -9.02 10.12
N PRO A 106 1.21 -9.86 11.04
CA PRO A 106 1.33 -11.31 10.87
C PRO A 106 0.45 -11.88 9.74
N LEU A 107 -0.60 -11.17 9.33
CA LEU A 107 -1.55 -11.63 8.30
C LEU A 107 -1.05 -11.35 6.87
N LEU A 108 -0.24 -10.29 6.68
CA LEU A 108 0.20 -9.86 5.37
C LEU A 108 1.07 -10.90 4.63
N PRO A 109 2.06 -11.54 5.26
CA PRO A 109 2.83 -12.60 4.60
C PRO A 109 1.99 -13.78 4.13
N ASP A 110 0.99 -14.17 4.94
CA ASP A 110 0.11 -15.30 4.61
C ASP A 110 -0.86 -14.97 3.47
N ALA A 111 -1.29 -13.72 3.36
CA ALA A 111 -2.15 -13.25 2.27
C ALA A 111 -1.44 -13.16 0.91
N LEU A 112 -0.10 -13.09 0.89
CA LEU A 112 0.68 -13.11 -0.35
C LEU A 112 0.72 -14.49 -0.98
N LEU A 113 0.65 -14.56 -2.31
CA LEU A 113 1.02 -15.73 -3.10
C LEU A 113 2.53 -16.04 -2.95
N PRO A 114 2.99 -17.29 -3.19
CA PRO A 114 4.42 -17.54 -3.41
C PRO A 114 4.96 -16.62 -4.52
N GLY A 115 6.06 -15.92 -4.27
CA GLY A 115 6.58 -14.88 -5.15
C GLY A 115 5.86 -13.53 -5.06
N GLY A 116 4.83 -13.42 -4.22
CA GLY A 116 4.10 -12.17 -4.01
C GLY A 116 4.91 -11.12 -3.26
N VAL A 117 4.61 -9.87 -3.48
CA VAL A 117 5.38 -8.68 -3.05
C VAL A 117 4.59 -7.84 -2.07
N LEU A 118 5.20 -7.51 -0.94
CA LEU A 118 4.71 -6.53 0.02
C LEU A 118 5.44 -5.19 -0.21
N ILE A 119 4.69 -4.12 -0.43
CA ILE A 119 5.21 -2.75 -0.55
C ILE A 119 4.56 -1.90 0.52
N ILE A 120 5.33 -1.46 1.50
CA ILE A 120 4.87 -0.60 2.60
C ILE A 120 5.63 0.72 2.59
N GLU A 121 4.91 1.82 2.81
CA GLU A 121 5.43 3.14 3.07
C GLU A 121 4.53 3.86 4.09
N THR A 122 5.06 4.17 5.28
CA THR A 122 4.29 4.95 6.26
C THR A 122 5.21 5.81 7.14
N PHE A 123 4.60 6.54 8.05
CA PHE A 123 5.31 7.48 8.92
C PHE A 123 6.06 6.76 10.05
N ALA A 124 7.17 7.35 10.49
CA ALA A 124 7.99 6.83 11.58
C ALA A 124 8.23 7.89 12.66
N ALA A 125 8.72 7.43 13.82
CA ALA A 125 9.05 8.27 14.96
C ALA A 125 9.98 9.43 14.58
N GLY A 126 9.71 10.61 15.08
CA GLY A 126 10.31 11.88 14.67
C GLY A 126 9.43 12.71 13.75
N ASN A 127 8.43 12.08 13.08
CA ASN A 127 7.49 12.79 12.20
C ASN A 127 6.62 13.80 12.97
N GLU A 128 6.33 13.54 14.24
CA GLU A 128 5.55 14.43 15.12
C GLU A 128 6.15 15.84 15.23
N ARG A 129 7.46 15.98 14.95
CA ARG A 129 8.17 17.28 14.93
C ARG A 129 8.05 18.01 13.60
N LEU A 130 7.72 17.29 12.52
CA LEU A 130 7.64 17.82 11.16
C LEU A 130 6.19 18.07 10.72
N GLY A 131 5.23 17.26 11.20
CA GLY A 131 3.85 17.36 10.75
C GLY A 131 2.90 16.37 11.41
N ARG A 132 1.90 15.96 10.64
CA ARG A 132 0.97 14.88 11.02
C ARG A 132 1.32 13.61 10.23
N PRO A 133 1.04 12.41 10.80
CA PRO A 133 0.48 12.15 12.14
C PRO A 133 1.47 12.49 13.26
N ARG A 134 0.93 12.77 14.45
CA ARG A 134 1.70 13.06 15.67
C ARG A 134 1.48 12.01 16.76
N ASN A 135 0.38 11.25 16.67
CA ASN A 135 0.11 10.17 17.61
C ASN A 135 1.14 9.05 17.40
N PRO A 136 1.89 8.65 18.47
CA PRO A 136 2.89 7.59 18.40
C PRO A 136 2.33 6.25 17.87
N ASP A 137 1.05 5.96 18.08
CA ASP A 137 0.42 4.73 17.60
C ASP A 137 0.44 4.62 16.06
N PHE A 138 0.51 5.75 15.37
CA PHE A 138 0.61 5.84 13.90
C PHE A 138 2.04 6.06 13.40
N LEU A 139 3.04 5.92 14.28
CA LEU A 139 4.45 6.09 13.93
C LEU A 139 5.22 4.80 14.18
N LEU A 140 5.94 4.33 13.17
CA LEU A 140 6.81 3.17 13.30
C LEU A 140 8.02 3.50 14.17
N ALA A 141 8.38 2.59 15.06
CA ALA A 141 9.66 2.64 15.74
C ALA A 141 10.81 2.39 14.74
N ALA A 142 12.04 2.79 15.10
CA ALA A 142 13.20 2.58 14.22
C ALA A 142 13.41 1.09 13.93
N GLY A 143 13.46 0.71 12.66
CA GLY A 143 13.67 -0.69 12.24
C GLY A 143 12.44 -1.58 12.31
N GLU A 144 11.28 -1.09 12.74
CA GLU A 144 10.09 -1.91 13.02
C GLU A 144 9.63 -2.75 11.82
N LEU A 145 9.68 -2.22 10.60
CA LEU A 145 9.32 -3.01 9.41
C LEU A 145 10.31 -4.15 9.14
N LEU A 146 11.60 -3.95 9.42
CA LEU A 146 12.60 -5.03 9.32
C LEU A 146 12.38 -6.12 10.37
N GLU A 147 12.05 -5.73 11.59
CA GLU A 147 11.74 -6.68 12.67
C GLU A 147 10.47 -7.48 12.35
N ALA A 148 9.45 -6.81 11.83
CA ALA A 148 8.17 -7.45 11.52
C ALA A 148 8.27 -8.44 10.35
N PHE A 149 8.99 -8.10 9.29
CA PHE A 149 8.94 -8.84 8.03
C PHE A 149 10.23 -9.54 7.62
N GLY A 150 11.40 -9.09 8.11
CA GLY A 150 12.69 -9.58 7.63
C GLY A 150 13.01 -11.04 7.95
N ARG A 151 12.26 -11.68 8.85
CA ARG A 151 12.41 -13.12 9.16
C ARG A 151 11.46 -14.01 8.38
N VAL A 152 10.38 -13.45 7.84
CA VAL A 152 9.29 -14.21 7.17
C VAL A 152 9.20 -13.93 5.68
N LEU A 153 9.75 -12.80 5.23
CA LEU A 153 9.84 -12.40 3.83
C LEU A 153 11.28 -12.06 3.46
N GLN A 154 11.65 -12.19 2.21
CA GLN A 154 12.91 -11.70 1.68
C GLN A 154 12.84 -10.21 1.45
N VAL A 155 13.53 -9.42 2.26
CA VAL A 155 13.62 -7.97 2.08
C VAL A 155 14.46 -7.63 0.85
N VAL A 156 13.87 -6.88 -0.08
CA VAL A 156 14.51 -6.41 -1.32
C VAL A 156 15.00 -4.97 -1.16
N ALA A 157 14.23 -4.13 -0.49
CA ALA A 157 14.57 -2.73 -0.26
C ALA A 157 14.01 -2.24 1.07
N TYR A 158 14.76 -1.38 1.74
CA TYR A 158 14.35 -0.72 2.97
C TYR A 158 14.94 0.68 3.03
N GLU A 159 14.12 1.64 3.41
CA GLU A 159 14.55 3.01 3.70
C GLU A 159 13.94 3.49 5.02
N HIS A 160 14.74 4.23 5.80
CA HIS A 160 14.26 4.96 6.97
C HIS A 160 14.97 6.30 7.04
N GLY A 161 14.21 7.39 7.02
CA GLY A 161 14.78 8.72 7.05
C GLY A 161 13.78 9.83 6.80
N ILE A 162 14.33 11.04 6.58
CA ILE A 162 13.54 12.23 6.30
C ILE A 162 13.40 12.39 4.80
N GLU A 163 12.17 12.28 4.31
CA GLU A 163 11.80 12.70 2.96
C GLU A 163 11.57 14.22 2.95
N GLN A 164 12.15 14.92 1.98
CA GLN A 164 12.03 16.39 1.91
C GLN A 164 10.87 16.87 1.06
N SER A 165 10.42 16.09 0.10
CA SER A 165 9.40 16.47 -0.89
C SER A 165 8.26 15.44 -0.92
N PRO A 166 7.02 15.87 -1.12
CA PRO A 166 6.50 17.23 -1.30
C PRO A 166 6.45 18.05 0.00
N ARG A 167 6.54 17.41 1.15
CA ARG A 167 6.63 18.01 2.49
C ARG A 167 7.56 17.17 3.36
N PRO A 168 8.38 17.79 4.23
CA PRO A 168 9.24 17.04 5.13
C PRO A 168 8.43 16.05 5.96
N ALA A 169 8.87 14.77 5.98
CA ALA A 169 8.27 13.71 6.78
C ALA A 169 9.31 12.65 7.14
N VAL A 170 9.23 12.07 8.34
CA VAL A 170 9.99 10.87 8.68
C VAL A 170 9.21 9.66 8.22
N ARG A 171 9.84 8.82 7.40
CA ARG A 171 9.23 7.61 6.84
C ARG A 171 10.05 6.37 7.05
N GLN A 172 9.36 5.26 7.16
CA GLN A 172 9.91 3.93 6.90
C GLN A 172 9.24 3.33 5.67
N ARG A 173 10.04 2.64 4.88
CA ARG A 173 9.63 1.99 3.64
C ARG A 173 10.24 0.62 3.56
N LEU A 174 9.47 -0.35 3.12
CA LEU A 174 9.95 -1.72 2.91
C LEU A 174 9.32 -2.30 1.66
N VAL A 175 10.14 -3.04 0.91
CA VAL A 175 9.70 -3.97 -0.12
C VAL A 175 10.25 -5.34 0.23
N ALA A 176 9.37 -6.32 0.31
CA ALA A 176 9.75 -7.68 0.63
C ALA A 176 8.94 -8.68 -0.22
N VAL A 177 9.52 -9.83 -0.50
CA VAL A 177 8.94 -10.87 -1.37
C VAL A 177 8.75 -12.16 -0.58
N ARG A 178 7.61 -12.81 -0.76
CA ARG A 178 7.38 -14.17 -0.24
C ARG A 178 8.13 -15.18 -1.07
N SER A 179 9.45 -15.29 -0.85
CA SER A 179 10.34 -16.19 -1.59
C SER A 179 11.42 -16.76 -0.68
N THR A 180 11.83 -17.98 -0.97
CA THR A 180 13.00 -18.63 -0.37
C THR A 180 14.21 -18.63 -1.32
N ALA A 181 14.02 -18.19 -2.57
CA ALA A 181 15.07 -18.08 -3.59
C ALA A 181 15.42 -16.61 -3.84
N PRO A 182 16.63 -16.28 -4.31
CA PRO A 182 17.00 -14.94 -4.70
C PRO A 182 16.03 -14.34 -5.71
N VAL A 183 15.66 -13.09 -5.52
CA VAL A 183 14.73 -12.31 -6.36
C VAL A 183 15.54 -11.37 -7.24
N ALA A 184 15.16 -11.24 -8.52
CA ALA A 184 15.75 -10.26 -9.41
C ALA A 184 15.40 -8.84 -8.91
N LEU A 185 16.41 -7.99 -8.76
CA LEU A 185 16.19 -6.60 -8.34
C LEU A 185 15.60 -5.78 -9.50
N PRO A 186 14.77 -4.76 -9.19
CA PRO A 186 14.32 -3.83 -10.21
C PRO A 186 15.55 -3.10 -10.81
N PRO A 187 15.47 -2.64 -12.06
CA PRO A 187 16.55 -1.84 -12.64
C PRO A 187 16.70 -0.53 -11.85
N ASP A 188 17.93 -0.02 -11.81
CA ASP A 188 18.20 1.29 -11.21
C ASP A 188 17.33 2.36 -11.88
N PRO A 189 16.82 3.32 -11.09
CA PRO A 189 16.10 4.46 -11.67
C PRO A 189 17.06 5.25 -12.58
N ALA A 190 16.57 5.53 -13.79
CA ALA A 190 17.28 6.37 -14.76
C ALA A 190 17.39 7.82 -14.28
#